data_795b7393762f723b97556ca0a73c6166
#
_entry.id   795b7393762f723b97556ca0a73c6166
#
_cell.length_a   1.000
_cell.length_b   1.000
_cell.length_c   1.000
_cell.angle_alpha   90.00
_cell.angle_beta   90.00
_cell.angle_gamma   90.00
#
_symmetry.space_group_name_H-M   'P 1'
#
loop_
_entity.id
_entity.type
_entity.pdbx_description
1 polymer ?
#
loop_
_entity_poly.entity_id
_entity_poly.type
_entity_poly.pdbx_seq_one_letter_code
_entity_poly.pdbx_strand_id
1 'polypeptide(L)'
;MRRLEQGVTCVEFAIVAAVLFMVIFGVIEFGRALFIANALTESTRRGARVAAICPVGDPAPAQVAIFANAGGTSRIAPNLTTANVVVSYLNQAGTPIANPAGNYNQIQYVRVSIANYTMQLLIPFVMPQFVLPAFTATLPRESLGYSPTQQAFLPCPAV
;
A
#
# COMPACT_ATOMS: atom_id res chain seq x y z
N MET A 1 -26.59 -13.64 53.37
CA MET A 1 -27.13 -13.04 52.14
C MET A 1 -26.20 -12.05 51.45
N ARG A 2 -25.39 -11.21 52.12
CA ARG A 2 -24.47 -10.21 51.51
C ARG A 2 -23.38 -10.81 50.54
N ARG A 3 -22.97 -12.05 50.67
CA ARG A 3 -21.92 -12.64 49.78
C ARG A 3 -22.42 -12.99 48.37
N LEU A 4 -23.70 -13.24 48.18
CA LEU A 4 -24.29 -13.52 46.88
C LEU A 4 -24.45 -12.25 46.02
N GLU A 5 -24.71 -11.12 46.63
CA GLU A 5 -24.86 -9.82 45.95
C GLU A 5 -23.54 -9.33 45.40
N GLN A 6 -22.39 -9.59 46.05
CA GLN A 6 -21.05 -9.24 45.58
C GLN A 6 -20.68 -9.99 44.31
N GLY A 7 -21.12 -11.24 44.16
CA GLY A 7 -20.87 -12.03 42.93
C GLY A 7 -21.63 -11.46 41.72
N VAL A 8 -22.86 -11.01 41.90
CA VAL A 8 -23.68 -10.43 40.82
C VAL A 8 -23.06 -9.11 40.31
N THR A 9 -22.62 -8.25 41.22
CA THR A 9 -21.96 -6.98 40.85
C THR A 9 -20.65 -7.21 40.05
N CYS A 10 -19.87 -8.21 40.41
CA CYS A 10 -18.65 -8.58 39.63
C CYS A 10 -18.97 -9.02 38.21
N VAL A 11 -20.05 -9.80 38.02
CA VAL A 11 -20.46 -10.27 36.68
C VAL A 11 -21.00 -9.09 35.84
N GLU A 12 -21.79 -8.21 36.44
CA GLU A 12 -22.31 -7.01 35.79
C GLU A 12 -21.17 -6.10 35.36
N PHE A 13 -20.19 -5.85 36.22
CA PHE A 13 -18.99 -5.07 35.87
C PHE A 13 -18.20 -5.73 34.76
N ALA A 14 -18.03 -7.06 34.77
CA ALA A 14 -17.32 -7.78 33.74
C ALA A 14 -17.97 -7.66 32.35
N ILE A 15 -19.29 -7.71 32.29
CA ILE A 15 -20.03 -7.53 31.04
C ILE A 15 -19.87 -6.12 30.49
N VAL A 16 -20.04 -5.10 31.37
CA VAL A 16 -19.88 -3.69 30.98
C VAL A 16 -18.44 -3.42 30.52
N ALA A 17 -17.44 -3.94 31.22
CA ALA A 17 -16.04 -3.81 30.85
C ALA A 17 -15.75 -4.50 29.50
N ALA A 18 -16.29 -5.69 29.25
CA ALA A 18 -16.12 -6.39 27.99
C ALA A 18 -16.69 -5.59 26.81
N VAL A 19 -17.87 -5.03 26.95
CA VAL A 19 -18.48 -4.17 25.92
C VAL A 19 -17.64 -2.89 25.69
N LEU A 20 -17.19 -2.26 26.77
CA LEU A 20 -16.35 -1.06 26.69
C LEU A 20 -15.04 -1.35 25.94
N PHE A 21 -14.33 -2.43 26.30
CA PHE A 21 -13.11 -2.80 25.62
C PHE A 21 -13.34 -3.17 24.16
N MET A 22 -14.44 -3.85 23.84
CA MET A 22 -14.79 -4.16 22.45
C MET A 22 -14.94 -2.88 21.61
N VAL A 23 -15.58 -1.86 22.14
CA VAL A 23 -15.74 -0.55 21.47
C VAL A 23 -14.37 0.14 21.31
N ILE A 24 -13.58 0.20 22.37
CA ILE A 24 -12.25 0.84 22.35
C ILE A 24 -11.34 0.15 21.30
N PHE A 25 -11.23 -1.16 21.32
CA PHE A 25 -10.43 -1.90 20.35
C PHE A 25 -10.96 -1.77 18.93
N GLY A 26 -12.28 -1.73 18.75
CA GLY A 26 -12.89 -1.46 17.45
C GLY A 26 -12.51 -0.11 16.88
N VAL A 27 -12.51 0.94 17.69
CA VAL A 27 -12.10 2.30 17.28
C VAL A 27 -10.60 2.33 16.92
N ILE A 28 -9.75 1.69 17.71
CA ILE A 28 -8.30 1.61 17.45
C ILE A 28 -8.05 0.89 16.11
N GLU A 29 -8.71 -0.25 15.89
CA GLU A 29 -8.54 -1.05 14.68
C GLU A 29 -9.01 -0.31 13.43
N PHE A 30 -10.15 0.40 13.54
CA PHE A 30 -10.65 1.23 12.45
C PHE A 30 -9.68 2.39 12.13
N GLY A 31 -9.15 3.07 13.14
CA GLY A 31 -8.14 4.11 12.96
C GLY A 31 -6.89 3.58 12.26
N ARG A 32 -6.43 2.37 12.62
CA ARG A 32 -5.30 1.70 11.99
C ARG A 32 -5.58 1.34 10.53
N ALA A 33 -6.79 0.87 10.22
CA ALA A 33 -7.19 0.56 8.85
C ALA A 33 -7.21 1.81 7.97
N LEU A 34 -7.74 2.93 8.46
CA LEU A 34 -7.72 4.22 7.75
C LEU A 34 -6.29 4.73 7.54
N PHE A 35 -5.42 4.62 8.54
CA PHE A 35 -4.02 5.00 8.41
C PHE A 35 -3.33 4.20 7.29
N ILE A 36 -3.50 2.87 7.27
CA ILE A 36 -2.92 2.00 6.24
C ILE A 36 -3.48 2.34 4.85
N ALA A 37 -4.80 2.56 4.71
CA ALA A 37 -5.41 2.94 3.44
C ALA A 37 -4.83 4.26 2.90
N ASN A 38 -4.64 5.26 3.75
CA ASN A 38 -3.99 6.52 3.37
C ASN A 38 -2.52 6.32 3.01
N ALA A 39 -1.79 5.50 3.77
CA ALA A 39 -0.40 5.16 3.47
C ALA A 39 -0.26 4.44 2.11
N LEU A 40 -1.13 3.50 1.78
CA LEU A 40 -1.14 2.80 0.49
C LEU A 40 -1.48 3.75 -0.67
N THR A 41 -2.40 4.70 -0.45
CA THR A 41 -2.71 5.73 -1.43
C THR A 41 -1.49 6.61 -1.73
N GLU A 42 -0.78 7.05 -0.70
CA GLU A 42 0.44 7.83 -0.88
C GLU A 42 1.58 7.00 -1.49
N SER A 43 1.69 5.72 -1.11
CA SER A 43 2.63 4.75 -1.69
C SER A 43 2.49 4.67 -3.21
N THR A 44 1.27 4.50 -3.73
CA THR A 44 1.03 4.44 -5.18
C THR A 44 1.40 5.74 -5.89
N ARG A 45 1.10 6.91 -5.28
CA ARG A 45 1.45 8.21 -5.84
C ARG A 45 2.96 8.41 -5.93
N ARG A 46 3.69 8.05 -4.88
CA ARG A 46 5.16 8.13 -4.86
C ARG A 46 5.79 7.21 -5.89
N GLY A 47 5.35 5.94 -5.92
CA GLY A 47 5.80 4.99 -6.93
C GLY A 47 5.53 5.46 -8.35
N ALA A 48 4.35 6.05 -8.62
CA ALA A 48 3.99 6.55 -9.94
C ALA A 48 4.87 7.75 -10.38
N ARG A 49 5.22 8.66 -9.47
CA ARG A 49 6.16 9.77 -9.77
C ARG A 49 7.52 9.25 -10.18
N VAL A 50 8.05 8.27 -9.45
CA VAL A 50 9.35 7.68 -9.77
C VAL A 50 9.26 6.87 -11.07
N ALA A 51 8.19 6.12 -11.29
CA ALA A 51 7.99 5.35 -12.52
C ALA A 51 7.83 6.22 -13.78
N ALA A 52 7.35 7.48 -13.64
CA ALA A 52 7.25 8.41 -14.75
C ALA A 52 8.61 8.93 -15.25
N ILE A 53 9.63 8.93 -14.39
CA ILE A 53 10.97 9.43 -14.70
C ILE A 53 12.01 8.32 -14.89
N CYS A 54 11.78 7.14 -14.33
CA CYS A 54 12.71 6.00 -14.38
C CYS A 54 12.54 5.15 -15.64
N PRO A 55 13.59 4.45 -16.11
CA PRO A 55 13.49 3.52 -17.22
C PRO A 55 12.44 2.43 -16.99
N VAL A 56 11.89 1.95 -18.08
CA VAL A 56 10.96 0.82 -18.06
C VAL A 56 11.66 -0.42 -17.49
N GLY A 57 11.03 -1.03 -16.46
CA GLY A 57 11.56 -2.23 -15.81
C GLY A 57 12.53 -1.96 -14.66
N ASP A 58 12.81 -0.71 -14.33
CA ASP A 58 13.64 -0.37 -13.16
C ASP A 58 12.91 -0.77 -11.85
N PRO A 59 13.60 -1.36 -10.87
CA PRO A 59 12.99 -1.74 -9.57
C PRO A 59 12.73 -0.56 -8.63
N ALA A 60 13.37 0.59 -8.83
CA ALA A 60 13.26 1.76 -7.95
C ALA A 60 11.82 2.23 -7.71
N PRO A 61 10.91 2.30 -8.70
CA PRO A 61 9.53 2.67 -8.47
C PRO A 61 8.81 1.80 -7.45
N ALA A 62 9.03 0.48 -7.48
CA ALA A 62 8.43 -0.44 -6.54
C ALA A 62 9.01 -0.30 -5.13
N GLN A 63 10.32 -0.09 -5.02
CA GLN A 63 11.01 0.13 -3.74
C GLN A 63 10.55 1.43 -3.07
N VAL A 64 10.46 2.52 -3.84
CA VAL A 64 9.96 3.81 -3.34
C VAL A 64 8.49 3.73 -2.96
N ALA A 65 7.68 3.02 -3.74
CA ALA A 65 6.26 2.83 -3.44
C ALA A 65 6.04 2.21 -2.06
N ILE A 66 6.80 1.21 -1.69
CA ILE A 66 6.62 0.54 -0.39
C ILE A 66 7.33 1.26 0.77
N PHE A 67 7.97 2.41 0.56
CA PHE A 67 8.86 3.04 1.54
C PHE A 67 9.91 2.03 2.05
N ALA A 68 10.56 1.34 1.10
CA ALA A 68 11.49 0.28 1.43
C ALA A 68 12.61 0.76 2.35
N ASN A 69 12.97 -0.10 3.28
CA ASN A 69 14.24 -0.05 3.98
C ASN A 69 15.27 -0.87 3.20
N ALA A 70 16.50 -0.93 3.69
CA ALA A 70 17.57 -1.73 3.10
C ALA A 70 17.22 -3.24 2.97
N GLY A 71 16.21 -3.72 3.69
CA GLY A 71 15.72 -5.11 3.62
C GLY A 71 14.56 -5.34 2.65
N GLY A 72 14.15 -4.33 1.86
CA GLY A 72 13.09 -4.48 0.85
C GLY A 72 11.67 -4.64 1.41
N THR A 73 11.46 -4.32 2.69
CA THR A 73 10.16 -4.35 3.37
C THR A 73 9.69 -2.94 3.72
N SER A 74 8.38 -2.74 3.80
CA SER A 74 7.81 -1.45 4.17
C SER A 74 8.00 -1.14 5.64
N ARG A 75 8.29 0.13 5.97
CA ARG A 75 8.31 0.64 7.34
C ARG A 75 6.94 1.06 7.85
N ILE A 76 5.99 1.30 6.96
CA ILE A 76 4.71 1.94 7.28
C ILE A 76 3.57 0.91 7.30
N ALA A 77 3.59 -0.02 6.36
CA ALA A 77 2.55 -1.04 6.22
C ALA A 77 3.17 -2.44 6.45
N PRO A 78 2.87 -3.11 7.56
CA PRO A 78 3.36 -4.46 7.82
C PRO A 78 3.00 -5.41 6.66
N ASN A 79 3.89 -6.31 6.29
CA ASN A 79 3.72 -7.29 5.20
C ASN A 79 3.59 -6.70 3.78
N LEU A 80 3.74 -5.39 3.59
CA LEU A 80 3.83 -4.79 2.27
C LEU A 80 5.22 -5.01 1.69
N THR A 81 5.28 -5.63 0.52
CA THR A 81 6.51 -5.94 -0.20
C THR A 81 6.43 -5.43 -1.64
N THR A 82 7.54 -5.43 -2.36
CA THR A 82 7.57 -5.08 -3.78
C THR A 82 6.71 -6.00 -4.65
N ALA A 83 6.44 -7.23 -4.20
CA ALA A 83 5.56 -8.16 -4.89
C ALA A 83 4.08 -7.69 -4.93
N ASN A 84 3.68 -6.81 -4.02
CA ASN A 84 2.35 -6.21 -4.03
C ASN A 84 2.24 -5.04 -5.01
N VAL A 85 3.36 -4.55 -5.54
CA VAL A 85 3.42 -3.36 -6.41
C VAL A 85 3.48 -3.79 -7.86
N VAL A 86 2.52 -3.33 -8.65
CA VAL A 86 2.47 -3.57 -10.10
C VAL A 86 2.63 -2.23 -10.80
N VAL A 87 3.69 -2.10 -11.62
CA VAL A 87 3.92 -0.95 -12.49
C VAL A 87 3.45 -1.31 -13.90
N SER A 88 2.54 -0.52 -14.44
CA SER A 88 1.96 -0.72 -15.77
C SER A 88 2.13 0.52 -16.61
N TYR A 89 2.50 0.35 -17.87
CA TYR A 89 2.63 1.43 -18.85
C TYR A 89 1.44 1.40 -19.80
N LEU A 90 0.81 2.54 -20.00
CA LEU A 90 -0.46 2.65 -20.71
C LEU A 90 -0.30 3.53 -21.97
N ASN A 91 -1.05 3.19 -23.00
CA ASN A 91 -1.18 4.01 -24.20
C ASN A 91 -2.16 5.18 -23.96
N GLN A 92 -2.39 5.99 -24.99
CA GLN A 92 -3.30 7.14 -24.94
C GLN A 92 -4.75 6.77 -24.60
N ALA A 93 -5.18 5.56 -24.94
CA ALA A 93 -6.52 5.05 -24.59
C ALA A 93 -6.59 4.49 -23.15
N GLY A 94 -5.49 4.52 -22.38
CA GLY A 94 -5.42 3.98 -21.03
C GLY A 94 -5.31 2.45 -20.97
N THR A 95 -5.00 1.80 -22.11
CA THR A 95 -4.83 0.36 -22.21
C THR A 95 -3.38 -0.03 -21.88
N PRO A 96 -3.15 -1.09 -21.08
CA PRO A 96 -1.81 -1.56 -20.78
C PRO A 96 -1.07 -2.07 -22.04
N ILE A 97 0.20 -1.70 -22.15
CA ILE A 97 1.09 -2.12 -23.24
C ILE A 97 1.80 -3.40 -22.80
N ALA A 98 1.66 -4.49 -23.54
CA ALA A 98 2.21 -5.79 -23.19
C ALA A 98 3.76 -5.82 -23.17
N ASN A 99 4.39 -5.07 -24.09
CA ASN A 99 5.86 -4.93 -24.14
C ASN A 99 6.23 -3.44 -24.14
N PRO A 100 6.27 -2.78 -22.99
CA PRO A 100 6.55 -1.36 -22.91
C PRO A 100 7.99 -0.99 -23.34
N ALA A 101 8.97 -1.86 -23.10
CA ALA A 101 10.34 -1.63 -23.51
C ALA A 101 10.52 -1.62 -25.04
N GLY A 102 9.76 -2.45 -25.76
CA GLY A 102 9.77 -2.47 -27.23
C GLY A 102 8.85 -1.42 -27.86
N ASN A 103 7.92 -0.86 -27.11
CA ASN A 103 6.90 0.10 -27.61
C ASN A 103 6.94 1.43 -26.84
N TYR A 104 8.13 1.91 -26.57
CA TYR A 104 8.37 3.12 -25.76
C TYR A 104 7.56 4.34 -26.24
N ASN A 105 7.45 4.54 -27.55
CA ASN A 105 6.75 5.68 -28.13
C ASN A 105 5.22 5.64 -27.92
N GLN A 106 4.67 4.48 -27.60
CA GLN A 106 3.23 4.32 -27.34
C GLN A 106 2.88 4.62 -25.88
N ILE A 107 3.85 4.68 -24.99
CA ILE A 107 3.63 4.96 -23.57
C ILE A 107 3.19 6.42 -23.43
N GLN A 108 2.01 6.66 -22.86
CA GLN A 108 1.50 7.99 -22.53
C GLN A 108 1.30 8.17 -21.03
N TYR A 109 0.99 7.08 -20.33
CA TYR A 109 0.77 7.11 -18.88
C TYR A 109 1.50 5.96 -18.20
N VAL A 110 1.83 6.19 -16.94
CA VAL A 110 2.37 5.18 -16.04
C VAL A 110 1.38 4.99 -14.90
N ARG A 111 1.02 3.75 -14.63
CA ARG A 111 0.15 3.38 -13.53
C ARG A 111 0.90 2.50 -12.55
N VAL A 112 0.87 2.90 -11.30
CA VAL A 112 1.33 2.06 -10.19
C VAL A 112 0.12 1.63 -9.39
N SER A 113 0.01 0.34 -9.12
CA SER A 113 -1.06 -0.23 -8.31
C SER A 113 -0.47 -1.10 -7.20
N ILE A 114 -1.07 -1.03 -6.02
CA ILE A 114 -0.82 -1.96 -4.92
C ILE A 114 -2.06 -2.85 -4.82
N ALA A 115 -1.86 -4.14 -5.03
CA ALA A 115 -2.91 -5.14 -5.00
C ALA A 115 -2.57 -6.27 -4.03
N ASN A 116 -3.60 -7.02 -3.63
CA ASN A 116 -3.47 -8.20 -2.77
C ASN A 116 -2.78 -7.91 -1.42
N TYR A 117 -2.92 -6.70 -0.91
CA TYR A 117 -2.41 -6.36 0.40
C TYR A 117 -3.38 -6.86 1.48
N THR A 118 -2.84 -7.65 2.40
CA THR A 118 -3.60 -8.24 3.51
C THR A 118 -3.21 -7.58 4.82
N MET A 119 -4.16 -6.92 5.43
CA MET A 119 -4.01 -6.34 6.76
C MET A 119 -4.35 -7.37 7.82
N GLN A 120 -3.45 -7.58 8.77
CA GLN A 120 -3.72 -8.39 9.96
C GLN A 120 -4.40 -7.54 11.03
N LEU A 121 -5.50 -8.04 11.58
CA LEU A 121 -6.21 -7.40 12.68
C LEU A 121 -5.54 -7.74 14.02
N LEU A 122 -5.56 -6.79 14.94
CA LEU A 122 -5.05 -6.98 16.31
C LEU A 122 -6.03 -7.81 17.15
N ILE A 123 -7.30 -7.84 16.77
CA ILE A 123 -8.36 -8.58 17.48
C ILE A 123 -8.53 -9.94 16.78
N PRO A 124 -7.94 -11.02 17.31
CA PRO A 124 -7.88 -12.31 16.61
C PRO A 124 -9.22 -13.07 16.57
N PHE A 125 -10.22 -12.64 17.36
CA PHE A 125 -11.48 -13.37 17.51
C PHE A 125 -12.55 -13.05 16.47
N VAL A 126 -12.40 -11.94 15.70
CA VAL A 126 -13.43 -11.49 14.76
C VAL A 126 -13.09 -11.90 13.33
N MET A 127 -11.94 -11.51 12.84
CA MET A 127 -11.40 -11.88 11.53
C MET A 127 -9.87 -11.75 11.61
N PRO A 128 -9.09 -12.81 11.32
CA PRO A 128 -7.64 -12.73 11.47
C PRO A 128 -6.97 -11.85 10.42
N GLN A 129 -7.59 -11.64 9.27
CA GLN A 129 -7.03 -10.85 8.16
C GLN A 129 -8.14 -10.25 7.29
N PHE A 130 -7.82 -9.10 6.72
CA PHE A 130 -8.69 -8.38 5.81
C PHE A 130 -7.89 -7.96 4.56
N VAL A 131 -8.40 -8.33 3.37
CA VAL A 131 -7.80 -7.93 2.10
C VAL A 131 -8.32 -6.56 1.72
N LEU A 132 -7.41 -5.59 1.57
CA LEU A 132 -7.77 -4.25 1.12
C LEU A 132 -7.98 -4.22 -0.40
N PRO A 133 -8.85 -3.33 -0.90
CA PRO A 133 -9.01 -3.12 -2.32
C PRO A 133 -7.69 -2.62 -2.94
N ALA A 134 -7.55 -2.76 -4.26
CA ALA A 134 -6.37 -2.26 -4.96
C ALA A 134 -6.35 -0.72 -4.94
N PHE A 135 -5.20 -0.15 -4.59
CA PHE A 135 -4.92 1.28 -4.67
C PHE A 135 -4.14 1.56 -5.94
N THR A 136 -4.53 2.58 -6.70
CA THR A 136 -3.89 2.91 -7.97
C THR A 136 -3.62 4.40 -8.10
N ALA A 137 -2.48 4.74 -8.71
CA ALA A 137 -2.17 6.08 -9.16
C ALA A 137 -1.70 6.04 -10.61
N THR A 138 -2.21 6.94 -11.43
CA THR A 138 -1.84 7.04 -12.84
C THR A 138 -1.34 8.47 -13.11
N LEU A 139 -0.17 8.60 -13.70
CA LEU A 139 0.45 9.86 -14.07
C LEU A 139 0.82 9.84 -15.55
N PRO A 140 0.86 10.99 -16.24
CA PRO A 140 1.45 11.06 -17.55
C PRO A 140 2.94 10.69 -17.48
N ARG A 141 3.46 10.12 -18.56
CA ARG A 141 4.90 9.85 -18.64
C ARG A 141 5.70 11.15 -18.67
N GLU A 142 6.88 11.11 -18.10
CA GLU A 142 7.90 12.14 -18.27
C GLU A 142 9.05 11.61 -19.13
N SER A 143 10.26 11.59 -18.60
CA SER A 143 11.45 11.17 -19.36
C SER A 143 11.58 9.65 -19.52
N LEU A 144 10.97 8.85 -18.64
CA LEU A 144 11.16 7.40 -18.56
C LEU A 144 12.66 6.99 -18.65
N GLY A 145 13.50 7.74 -17.95
CA GLY A 145 14.95 7.52 -17.92
C GLY A 145 15.74 8.08 -19.11
N TYR A 146 15.08 8.64 -20.13
CA TYR A 146 15.80 9.20 -21.28
C TYR A 146 16.41 10.54 -20.95
N SER A 147 17.74 10.68 -21.13
CA SER A 147 18.48 11.92 -21.02
C SER A 147 18.77 12.50 -22.41
N PRO A 148 18.17 13.63 -22.80
CA PRO A 148 18.45 14.25 -24.10
C PRO A 148 19.90 14.75 -24.21
N THR A 149 20.54 15.10 -23.09
CA THR A 149 21.93 15.58 -23.05
C THR A 149 22.92 14.45 -23.35
N GLN A 150 22.64 13.25 -22.87
CA GLN A 150 23.51 12.07 -23.08
C GLN A 150 22.99 11.16 -24.20
N GLN A 151 21.81 11.44 -24.75
CA GLN A 151 21.11 10.62 -25.75
C GLN A 151 21.01 9.13 -25.35
N ALA A 152 20.88 8.88 -24.07
CA ALA A 152 20.86 7.54 -23.49
C ALA A 152 19.82 7.41 -22.37
N PHE A 153 19.42 6.18 -22.09
CA PHE A 153 18.64 5.86 -20.91
C PHE A 153 19.56 5.73 -19.70
N LEU A 154 19.29 6.48 -18.65
CA LEU A 154 20.03 6.42 -17.40
C LEU A 154 19.26 5.62 -16.36
N PRO A 155 19.95 4.78 -15.57
CA PRO A 155 19.32 4.10 -14.45
C PRO A 155 18.78 5.13 -13.44
N CYS A 156 17.76 4.76 -12.71
CA CYS A 156 17.33 5.58 -11.59
C CYS A 156 18.42 5.71 -10.54
N PRO A 157 18.56 6.88 -9.91
CA PRO A 157 19.45 7.00 -8.75
C PRO A 157 18.97 6.02 -7.68
N ALA A 158 19.93 5.32 -7.06
CA ALA A 158 19.63 4.44 -5.93
C ALA A 158 18.94 5.24 -4.81
N VAL A 159 17.82 4.74 -4.32
CA VAL A 159 16.99 5.35 -3.28
C VAL A 159 17.29 4.74 -1.93
#